data_ed2740406f371f948ce9bdf8e9ce6c6b
#
_entry.id   ed2740406f371f948ce9bdf8e9ce6c6b
#
_cell.length_a   1.000
_cell.length_b   1.000
_cell.length_c   1.000
_cell.angle_alpha   90.00
_cell.angle_beta   90.00
_cell.angle_gamma   90.00
#
_symmetry.space_group_name_H-M   'P 1'
#
loop_
_entity.id
_entity.type
_entity.pdbx_description
1 polymer ?
#
loop_
_entity_poly.entity_id
_entity_poly.type
_entity_poly.pdbx_seq_one_letter_code
_entity_poly.pdbx_strand_id
1 'polypeptide(L)'
;MMRSLTIAALAATLNCSAEVVGGGEVSVKMLADEMTSRYPTFRKLGAVSPNGEASPFVFGEKLYRMELSDPTRGLDFSDPRICSEIREAETGRLVSKLAAGCYYTAAYIEGGRVYVTGTRIERRAEGKAETSGTILLFESDDLVNWASRELLTRPGWRFFNTSLTKGPEGYVMAVESNHPKHAGVPFTMFFATSKDLQTWTFMDDSRAFPKNWYAGGPFLVWRKGWYYLSLVTALPCQRYCTYLYRTRDFATWEVGRYNPFMVCSEEDRRISPHAHSLDAARRAKVGTAFICSLADVEMCDYDGKTYIGYGVGDQQGYYHWAEAWYDGPMDELLENFFR
;
A
#
# COMPACT_ATOMS: atom_id res chain seq x y z
N MET A 1 8.31 -10.73 28.28
CA MET A 1 8.42 -12.12 28.79
C MET A 1 7.49 -13.12 28.10
N MET A 2 6.37 -12.74 27.49
CA MET A 2 5.45 -13.68 26.78
C MET A 2 5.93 -14.14 25.38
N ARG A 3 6.81 -13.43 24.70
CA ARG A 3 7.31 -13.82 23.37
C ARG A 3 8.21 -15.06 23.36
N SER A 4 8.91 -15.33 24.46
CA SER A 4 9.80 -16.51 24.57
C SER A 4 9.05 -17.83 24.79
N LEU A 5 7.86 -17.78 25.38
CA LEU A 5 7.10 -19.00 25.71
C LEU A 5 6.36 -19.60 24.49
N THR A 6 5.92 -18.78 23.54
CA THR A 6 5.16 -19.26 22.37
C THR A 6 6.07 -20.00 21.38
N ILE A 7 7.30 -19.53 21.20
CA ILE A 7 8.28 -20.19 20.31
C ILE A 7 8.80 -21.49 20.93
N ALA A 8 9.01 -21.51 22.24
CA ALA A 8 9.43 -22.73 22.94
C ALA A 8 8.34 -23.82 22.96
N ALA A 9 7.06 -23.44 23.04
CA ALA A 9 5.95 -24.39 22.98
C ALA A 9 5.77 -25.03 21.59
N LEU A 10 6.02 -24.26 20.51
CA LEU A 10 5.98 -24.79 19.13
C LEU A 10 7.14 -25.75 18.86
N ALA A 11 8.33 -25.47 19.40
CA ALA A 11 9.50 -26.36 19.27
C ALA A 11 9.37 -27.70 20.04
N ALA A 12 8.58 -27.72 21.10
CA ALA A 12 8.39 -28.92 21.91
C ALA A 12 7.38 -29.92 21.28
N THR A 13 6.55 -29.52 20.34
CA THR A 13 5.53 -30.37 19.72
C THR A 13 5.91 -30.88 18.32
N LEU A 14 7.01 -30.40 17.73
CA LEU A 14 7.47 -30.80 16.41
C LEU A 14 8.74 -31.65 16.51
N ASN A 15 8.64 -32.86 17.07
CA ASN A 15 9.63 -33.90 16.86
C ASN A 15 9.48 -34.51 15.44
N CYS A 16 9.60 -33.69 14.39
CA CYS A 16 9.69 -34.15 13.00
C CYS A 16 11.12 -33.91 12.52
N SER A 17 11.92 -34.97 12.48
CA SER A 17 13.13 -35.01 11.67
C SER A 17 12.72 -35.04 10.21
N ALA A 18 12.84 -33.92 9.50
CA ALA A 18 12.73 -33.91 8.05
C ALA A 18 14.10 -34.18 7.44
N GLU A 19 14.26 -35.31 6.80
CA GLU A 19 15.43 -35.53 5.93
C GLU A 19 15.34 -34.62 4.71
N VAL A 20 16.24 -33.66 4.65
CA VAL A 20 16.47 -32.86 3.44
C VAL A 20 17.47 -33.60 2.55
N VAL A 21 17.08 -33.88 1.32
CA VAL A 21 17.96 -34.47 0.31
C VAL A 21 19.14 -33.53 0.08
N GLY A 22 20.32 -33.87 0.62
CA GLY A 22 21.53 -33.04 0.53
C GLY A 22 22.43 -33.10 1.77
N GLY A 23 22.13 -33.93 2.76
CA GLY A 23 23.11 -34.40 3.74
C GLY A 23 23.45 -33.49 4.91
N GLY A 24 22.52 -32.77 5.47
CA GLY A 24 22.69 -32.07 6.74
C GLY A 24 21.40 -32.06 7.57
N GLU A 25 21.46 -32.47 8.83
CA GLU A 25 20.37 -32.28 9.79
C GLU A 25 20.15 -30.75 10.01
N VAL A 26 19.09 -30.19 9.44
CA VAL A 26 18.66 -28.82 9.75
C VAL A 26 17.67 -28.90 10.89
N SER A 27 18.06 -28.46 12.09
CA SER A 27 17.14 -28.42 13.22
C SER A 27 16.11 -27.28 13.04
N VAL A 28 14.88 -27.51 13.51
CA VAL A 28 13.81 -26.47 13.53
C VAL A 28 14.29 -25.22 14.27
N LYS A 29 15.16 -25.37 15.28
CA LYS A 29 15.77 -24.26 16.00
C LYS A 29 16.68 -23.43 15.10
N MET A 30 17.52 -24.05 14.25
CA MET A 30 18.39 -23.32 13.31
C MET A 30 17.56 -22.53 12.29
N LEU A 31 16.48 -23.11 11.77
CA LEU A 31 15.57 -22.41 10.87
C LEU A 31 14.86 -21.24 11.57
N ALA A 32 14.41 -21.44 12.81
CA ALA A 32 13.77 -20.37 13.59
C ALA A 32 14.77 -19.25 13.93
N ASP A 33 15.99 -19.58 14.32
CA ASP A 33 17.04 -18.61 14.62
C ASP A 33 17.43 -17.84 13.35
N GLU A 34 17.56 -18.49 12.20
CA GLU A 34 17.84 -17.87 10.92
C GLU A 34 16.70 -16.93 10.47
N MET A 35 15.45 -17.39 10.55
CA MET A 35 14.29 -16.57 10.21
C MET A 35 14.17 -15.35 11.12
N THR A 36 14.37 -15.53 12.42
CA THR A 36 14.27 -14.43 13.39
C THR A 36 15.38 -13.40 13.23
N SER A 37 16.59 -13.83 12.82
CA SER A 37 17.72 -12.93 12.62
C SER A 37 17.70 -12.18 11.29
N ARG A 38 17.02 -12.71 10.29
CA ARG A 38 16.99 -12.15 8.93
C ARG A 38 15.68 -11.47 8.56
N TYR A 39 14.58 -11.76 9.25
CA TYR A 39 13.29 -11.16 8.98
C TYR A 39 13.31 -9.68 9.40
N PRO A 40 13.03 -8.75 8.47
CA PRO A 40 12.95 -7.34 8.79
C PRO A 40 11.88 -7.08 9.86
N THR A 41 12.23 -6.40 10.92
CA THR A 41 11.30 -6.08 12.01
C THR A 41 10.78 -4.66 11.86
N PHE A 42 9.47 -4.51 11.85
CA PHE A 42 8.81 -3.21 11.85
C PHE A 42 8.45 -2.79 13.28
N ARG A 43 8.69 -1.55 13.60
CA ARG A 43 8.19 -0.93 14.83
C ARG A 43 6.83 -0.31 14.56
N LYS A 44 5.76 -1.06 14.76
CA LYS A 44 4.38 -0.58 14.63
C LYS A 44 4.03 0.39 15.76
N LEU A 45 3.48 1.54 15.42
CA LEU A 45 3.07 2.58 16.35
C LEU A 45 1.55 2.63 16.54
N GLY A 46 0.78 2.06 15.62
CA GLY A 46 -0.67 1.99 15.68
C GLY A 46 -1.38 3.05 14.84
N ALA A 47 -2.63 3.31 15.17
CA ALA A 47 -3.54 4.16 14.42
C ALA A 47 -3.14 5.63 14.46
N VAL A 48 -3.14 6.31 13.29
CA VAL A 48 -2.85 7.74 13.15
C VAL A 48 -4.03 8.53 12.60
N SER A 49 -4.90 7.90 11.79
CA SER A 49 -6.00 8.57 11.10
C SER A 49 -7.25 7.68 11.07
N PRO A 50 -8.46 8.28 11.08
CA PRO A 50 -9.70 7.54 10.89
C PRO A 50 -9.92 7.08 9.44
N ASN A 51 -9.13 7.60 8.50
CA ASN A 51 -9.20 7.28 7.08
C ASN A 51 -8.54 5.93 6.82
N GLY A 52 -8.99 5.22 5.78
CA GLY A 52 -8.48 3.88 5.45
C GLY A 52 -7.36 3.89 4.45
N GLU A 53 -7.21 4.99 3.72
CA GLU A 53 -6.24 5.14 2.64
C GLU A 53 -5.45 6.42 2.82
N ALA A 54 -4.13 6.32 2.66
CA ALA A 54 -3.24 7.47 2.65
C ALA A 54 -1.95 7.12 1.91
N SER A 55 -1.25 8.15 1.45
CA SER A 55 0.06 8.02 0.80
C SER A 55 1.05 8.93 1.52
N PRO A 56 2.06 8.37 2.21
CA PRO A 56 3.11 9.16 2.85
C PRO A 56 4.13 9.62 1.82
N PHE A 57 4.65 10.82 2.00
CA PHE A 57 5.72 11.35 1.17
C PHE A 57 6.55 12.41 1.88
N VAL A 58 7.75 12.65 1.37
CA VAL A 58 8.64 13.70 1.87
C VAL A 58 8.70 14.85 0.86
N PHE A 59 8.49 16.06 1.36
CA PHE A 59 8.62 17.28 0.57
C PHE A 59 9.25 18.38 1.42
N GLY A 60 10.30 19.04 0.89
CA GLY A 60 11.03 20.06 1.64
C GLY A 60 11.53 19.58 3.01
N GLU A 61 12.11 18.39 3.07
CA GLU A 61 12.66 17.76 4.29
C GLU A 61 11.61 17.42 5.37
N LYS A 62 10.33 17.53 5.08
CA LYS A 62 9.25 17.18 6.00
C LYS A 62 8.47 15.98 5.51
N LEU A 63 8.02 15.16 6.46
CA LEU A 63 7.11 14.05 6.20
C LEU A 63 5.67 14.55 6.19
N TYR A 64 4.94 14.15 5.15
CA TYR A 64 3.51 14.42 4.98
C TYR A 64 2.75 13.13 4.80
N ARG A 65 1.47 13.16 5.10
CA ARG A 65 0.48 12.15 4.72
C ARG A 65 -0.58 12.80 3.85
N MET A 66 -0.82 12.23 2.68
CA MET A 66 -2.01 12.53 1.91
C MET A 66 -3.07 11.49 2.26
N GLU A 67 -4.15 11.91 2.88
CA GLU A 67 -5.20 11.05 3.43
C GLU A 67 -6.49 11.23 2.64
N LEU A 68 -7.16 10.15 2.26
CA LEU A 68 -8.49 10.21 1.68
C LEU A 68 -9.51 10.61 2.74
N SER A 69 -10.10 11.78 2.59
CA SER A 69 -11.19 12.27 3.42
C SER A 69 -12.53 11.89 2.80
N ASP A 70 -13.14 10.83 3.31
CA ASP A 70 -14.46 10.36 2.87
C ASP A 70 -15.41 10.26 4.08
N PRO A 71 -16.30 11.25 4.25
CA PRO A 71 -17.28 11.24 5.34
C PRO A 71 -18.33 10.13 5.20
N THR A 72 -18.49 9.57 4.01
CA THR A 72 -19.47 8.50 3.70
C THR A 72 -18.88 7.11 3.87
N ARG A 73 -17.55 6.97 3.95
CA ARG A 73 -16.82 5.71 4.08
C ARG A 73 -17.12 4.72 2.96
N GLY A 74 -17.08 5.19 1.73
CA GLY A 74 -17.33 4.39 0.55
C GLY A 74 -18.80 4.10 0.29
N LEU A 75 -19.73 4.68 1.06
CA LEU A 75 -21.15 4.46 0.86
C LEU A 75 -21.76 5.34 -0.23
N ASP A 76 -21.19 6.53 -0.46
CA ASP A 76 -21.64 7.44 -1.50
C ASP A 76 -20.46 8.18 -2.16
N PHE A 77 -19.95 7.64 -3.24
CA PHE A 77 -18.89 8.27 -4.04
C PHE A 77 -19.30 9.62 -4.68
N SER A 78 -20.57 9.99 -4.65
CA SER A 78 -21.03 11.27 -5.16
C SER A 78 -20.98 12.41 -4.16
N ASP A 79 -20.59 12.15 -2.92
CA ASP A 79 -20.49 13.20 -1.89
C ASP A 79 -19.41 14.21 -2.27
N PRO A 80 -19.75 15.51 -2.42
CA PRO A 80 -18.80 16.53 -2.85
C PRO A 80 -17.71 16.85 -1.81
N ARG A 81 -17.81 16.32 -0.59
CA ARG A 81 -16.82 16.48 0.46
C ARG A 81 -15.66 15.48 0.35
N ILE A 82 -15.80 14.46 -0.52
CA ILE A 82 -14.72 13.51 -0.78
C ILE A 82 -13.56 14.23 -1.47
N CYS A 83 -12.41 14.20 -0.85
CA CYS A 83 -11.17 14.80 -1.35
C CYS A 83 -9.96 14.17 -0.66
N SER A 84 -8.77 14.48 -1.15
CA SER A 84 -7.54 14.17 -0.44
C SER A 84 -7.08 15.34 0.40
N GLU A 85 -6.65 15.08 1.62
CA GLU A 85 -6.10 16.04 2.57
C GLU A 85 -4.62 15.79 2.78
N ILE A 86 -3.77 16.80 2.53
CA ILE A 86 -2.36 16.74 2.86
C ILE A 86 -2.14 17.29 4.26
N ARG A 87 -1.55 16.49 5.12
CA ARG A 87 -1.23 16.83 6.50
C ARG A 87 0.25 16.62 6.78
N GLU A 88 0.84 17.52 7.57
CA GLU A 88 2.16 17.24 8.18
C GLU A 88 2.02 16.02 9.10
N ALA A 89 2.90 15.04 8.93
CA ALA A 89 2.79 13.79 9.67
C ALA A 89 3.00 13.98 11.18
N GLU A 90 3.94 14.84 11.56
CA GLU A 90 4.31 15.09 12.97
C GLU A 90 3.25 15.89 13.73
N THR A 91 2.70 16.95 13.13
CA THR A 91 1.80 17.89 13.80
C THR A 91 0.32 17.65 13.51
N GLY A 92 0.00 16.90 12.47
CA GLY A 92 -1.35 16.72 11.94
C GLY A 92 -1.93 17.98 11.26
N ARG A 93 -1.14 19.04 11.12
CA ARG A 93 -1.57 20.29 10.50
C ARG A 93 -2.00 20.07 9.05
N LEU A 94 -3.24 20.47 8.75
CA LEU A 94 -3.75 20.46 7.37
C LEU A 94 -3.01 21.52 6.55
N VAL A 95 -2.44 21.09 5.42
CA VAL A 95 -1.72 21.96 4.48
C VAL A 95 -2.64 22.35 3.33
N SER A 96 -3.26 21.37 2.69
CA SER A 96 -4.18 21.60 1.57
C SER A 96 -5.18 20.46 1.39
N LYS A 97 -6.20 20.74 0.54
CA LYS A 97 -7.15 19.76 0.03
C LYS A 97 -7.09 19.77 -1.48
N LEU A 98 -7.15 18.59 -2.10
CA LEU A 98 -7.10 18.42 -3.55
C LEU A 98 -7.93 17.22 -4.00
N ALA A 99 -7.96 16.96 -5.29
CA ALA A 99 -8.54 15.77 -5.91
C ALA A 99 -10.04 15.57 -5.58
N ALA A 100 -10.81 16.66 -5.45
CA ALA A 100 -12.26 16.54 -5.35
C ALA A 100 -12.83 15.82 -6.57
N GLY A 101 -13.77 14.88 -6.35
CA GLY A 101 -14.32 14.03 -7.41
C GLY A 101 -13.41 12.89 -7.87
N CYS A 102 -12.34 12.63 -7.10
CA CYS A 102 -11.48 11.47 -7.28
C CYS A 102 -11.48 10.60 -6.01
N TYR A 103 -11.14 9.33 -6.20
CA TYR A 103 -10.90 8.36 -5.15
C TYR A 103 -9.59 7.63 -5.43
N TYR A 104 -9.05 6.87 -4.47
CA TYR A 104 -7.84 6.05 -4.64
C TYR A 104 -6.64 6.88 -5.11
N THR A 105 -6.30 7.91 -4.34
CA THR A 105 -5.21 8.82 -4.67
C THR A 105 -3.87 8.32 -4.14
N ALA A 106 -2.80 8.49 -4.93
CA ALA A 106 -1.43 8.15 -4.56
C ALA A 106 -0.47 9.27 -4.90
N ALA A 107 0.53 9.50 -4.06
CA ALA A 107 1.52 10.55 -4.23
C ALA A 107 2.85 10.00 -4.81
N TYR A 108 3.46 10.77 -5.69
CA TYR A 108 4.80 10.55 -6.22
C TYR A 108 5.58 11.85 -6.22
N ILE A 109 6.85 11.80 -5.82
CA ILE A 109 7.70 12.99 -5.69
C ILE A 109 8.92 12.87 -6.60
N GLU A 110 9.16 13.89 -7.39
CA GLU A 110 10.35 13.99 -8.23
C GLU A 110 10.76 15.46 -8.43
N GLY A 111 12.07 15.76 -8.32
CA GLY A 111 12.62 17.06 -8.67
C GLY A 111 12.05 18.23 -7.86
N GLY A 112 11.61 18.01 -6.62
CA GLY A 112 11.00 19.05 -5.80
C GLY A 112 9.54 19.34 -6.14
N ARG A 113 8.89 18.50 -6.94
CA ARG A 113 7.46 18.56 -7.31
C ARG A 113 6.72 17.35 -6.79
N VAL A 114 5.51 17.55 -6.35
CA VAL A 114 4.60 16.47 -5.96
C VAL A 114 3.59 16.24 -7.08
N TYR A 115 3.44 14.99 -7.44
CA TYR A 115 2.45 14.47 -8.37
C TYR A 115 1.47 13.59 -7.63
N VAL A 116 0.20 13.79 -7.81
CA VAL A 116 -0.84 12.96 -7.22
C VAL A 116 -1.70 12.38 -8.34
N THR A 117 -1.78 11.06 -8.40
CA THR A 117 -2.75 10.37 -9.25
C THR A 117 -4.03 10.11 -8.48
N GLY A 118 -5.16 10.13 -9.18
CA GLY A 118 -6.46 9.82 -8.56
C GLY A 118 -7.44 9.30 -9.61
N THR A 119 -8.23 8.31 -9.25
CA THR A 119 -9.25 7.74 -10.11
C THR A 119 -10.49 8.62 -10.10
N ARG A 120 -10.93 9.08 -11.28
CA ARG A 120 -12.12 9.91 -11.43
C ARG A 120 -13.38 9.14 -11.05
N ILE A 121 -14.25 9.79 -10.30
CA ILE A 121 -15.60 9.32 -10.01
C ILE A 121 -16.55 9.86 -11.08
N GLU A 122 -17.38 8.99 -11.64
CA GLU A 122 -18.38 9.33 -12.64
C GLU A 122 -19.76 8.83 -12.22
N ARG A 123 -20.80 9.60 -12.55
CA ARG A 123 -22.19 9.16 -12.42
C ARG A 123 -22.59 8.29 -13.60
N ARG A 124 -23.07 7.10 -13.33
CA ARG A 124 -23.65 6.24 -14.36
C ARG A 124 -25.08 6.65 -14.69
N ALA A 125 -25.58 6.13 -15.81
CA ALA A 125 -26.96 6.38 -16.26
C ALA A 125 -28.03 6.06 -15.21
N GLU A 126 -27.74 5.13 -14.31
CA GLU A 126 -28.58 4.73 -13.18
C GLU A 126 -28.51 5.68 -11.97
N GLY A 127 -27.73 6.76 -12.08
CA GLY A 127 -27.53 7.75 -11.02
C GLY A 127 -26.52 7.41 -9.96
N LYS A 128 -26.01 6.18 -9.94
CA LYS A 128 -24.98 5.74 -8.98
C LYS A 128 -23.61 6.25 -9.37
N ALA A 129 -22.88 6.81 -8.43
CA ALA A 129 -21.50 7.23 -8.64
C ALA A 129 -20.55 6.04 -8.44
N GLU A 130 -19.59 5.88 -9.34
CA GLU A 130 -18.61 4.79 -9.33
C GLU A 130 -17.27 5.28 -9.89
N THR A 131 -16.20 4.53 -9.64
CA THR A 131 -14.92 4.78 -10.31
C THR A 131 -15.03 4.59 -11.81
N SER A 132 -14.33 5.41 -12.57
CA SER A 132 -14.26 5.30 -14.03
C SER A 132 -12.94 4.70 -14.50
N GLY A 133 -12.80 4.51 -15.80
CA GLY A 133 -11.53 4.15 -16.44
C GLY A 133 -10.63 5.35 -16.71
N THR A 134 -10.71 6.43 -15.93
CA THR A 134 -9.93 7.66 -16.11
C THR A 134 -9.15 7.99 -14.85
N ILE A 135 -7.86 8.24 -15.02
CA ILE A 135 -6.94 8.71 -13.98
C ILE A 135 -6.63 10.17 -14.23
N LEU A 136 -6.75 11.00 -13.20
CA LEU A 136 -6.31 12.40 -13.20
C LEU A 136 -4.93 12.49 -12.57
N LEU A 137 -4.15 13.47 -13.02
CA LEU A 137 -2.92 13.91 -12.38
C LEU A 137 -3.11 15.30 -11.81
N PHE A 138 -2.70 15.47 -10.58
CA PHE A 138 -2.55 16.78 -9.90
C PHE A 138 -1.07 16.98 -9.66
N GLU A 139 -0.58 18.21 -9.87
CA GLU A 139 0.84 18.53 -9.68
C GLU A 139 1.00 19.87 -8.95
N SER A 140 2.00 19.95 -8.07
CA SER A 140 2.29 21.13 -7.25
C SER A 140 3.76 21.24 -6.90
N ASP A 141 4.27 22.47 -6.87
CA ASP A 141 5.62 22.81 -6.41
C ASP A 141 5.64 23.32 -4.95
N ASP A 142 4.46 23.52 -4.32
CA ASP A 142 4.34 24.16 -3.00
C ASP A 142 3.33 23.52 -2.06
N LEU A 143 2.67 22.43 -2.48
CA LEU A 143 1.58 21.74 -1.79
C LEU A 143 0.29 22.57 -1.59
N VAL A 144 0.21 23.76 -2.13
CA VAL A 144 -0.93 24.70 -1.96
C VAL A 144 -1.63 24.93 -3.29
N ASN A 145 -0.85 25.23 -4.32
CA ASN A 145 -1.35 25.52 -5.66
C ASN A 145 -1.24 24.25 -6.52
N TRP A 146 -2.38 23.75 -7.02
CA TRP A 146 -2.47 22.52 -7.76
C TRP A 146 -2.97 22.73 -9.17
N ALA A 147 -2.21 22.29 -10.16
CA ALA A 147 -2.69 22.10 -11.52
C ALA A 147 -3.22 20.67 -11.68
N SER A 148 -4.23 20.47 -12.55
CA SER A 148 -4.77 19.14 -12.80
C SER A 148 -5.08 18.90 -14.28
N ARG A 149 -4.95 17.62 -14.71
CA ARG A 149 -5.29 17.18 -16.07
C ARG A 149 -5.65 15.70 -16.10
N GLU A 150 -6.28 15.28 -17.17
CA GLU A 150 -6.39 13.84 -17.47
C GLU A 150 -5.01 13.27 -17.77
N LEU A 151 -4.71 12.15 -17.16
CA LEU A 151 -3.43 11.45 -17.33
C LEU A 151 -3.58 10.26 -18.27
N LEU A 152 -4.57 9.43 -18.04
CA LEU A 152 -4.77 8.18 -18.75
C LEU A 152 -6.24 7.80 -18.73
N THR A 153 -6.76 7.34 -19.88
CA THR A 153 -8.15 6.88 -20.01
C THR A 153 -8.20 5.56 -20.76
N ARG A 154 -9.00 4.62 -20.25
CA ARG A 154 -9.36 3.37 -20.92
C ARG A 154 -10.88 3.20 -20.85
N PRO A 155 -11.61 3.51 -21.93
CA PRO A 155 -13.07 3.50 -21.93
C PRO A 155 -13.66 2.13 -21.59
N GLY A 156 -14.71 2.11 -20.76
CA GLY A 156 -15.38 0.87 -20.33
C GLY A 156 -14.69 0.12 -19.21
N TRP A 157 -13.54 0.60 -18.75
CA TRP A 157 -12.84 0.05 -17.58
C TRP A 157 -13.28 0.75 -16.31
N ARG A 158 -12.88 0.15 -15.16
CA ARG A 158 -12.98 0.75 -13.85
C ARG A 158 -11.63 0.62 -13.18
N PHE A 159 -11.05 1.74 -12.82
CA PHE A 159 -9.78 1.81 -12.10
C PHE A 159 -10.01 2.04 -10.62
N PHE A 160 -9.05 1.65 -9.82
CA PHE A 160 -9.01 1.82 -8.38
C PHE A 160 -7.67 2.43 -8.00
N ASN A 161 -6.92 1.81 -7.09
CA ASN A 161 -5.63 2.31 -6.67
C ASN A 161 -4.61 2.37 -7.80
N THR A 162 -3.73 3.35 -7.71
CA THR A 162 -2.60 3.52 -8.60
C THR A 162 -1.32 3.70 -7.80
N SER A 163 -0.19 3.35 -8.41
CA SER A 163 1.12 3.68 -7.86
C SER A 163 2.09 4.02 -8.98
N LEU A 164 2.77 5.15 -8.87
CA LEU A 164 3.65 5.72 -9.87
C LEU A 164 5.11 5.65 -9.43
N THR A 165 5.99 5.23 -10.31
CA THR A 165 7.45 5.27 -10.09
C THR A 165 8.19 5.60 -11.38
N LYS A 166 9.46 5.99 -11.27
CA LYS A 166 10.36 6.19 -12.42
C LYS A 166 11.45 5.13 -12.40
N GLY A 167 11.54 4.39 -13.48
CA GLY A 167 12.61 3.43 -13.75
C GLY A 167 13.57 3.93 -14.82
N PRO A 168 14.49 3.08 -15.28
CA PRO A 168 15.50 3.47 -16.27
C PRO A 168 14.91 3.83 -17.63
N GLU A 169 13.77 3.25 -17.97
CA GLU A 169 13.10 3.47 -19.26
C GLU A 169 12.05 4.58 -19.23
N GLY A 170 11.86 5.26 -18.11
CA GLY A 170 10.84 6.28 -17.88
C GLY A 170 9.91 5.94 -16.75
N TYR A 171 8.72 6.51 -16.77
CA TYR A 171 7.72 6.30 -15.72
C TYR A 171 6.93 5.03 -15.95
N VAL A 172 6.58 4.36 -14.85
CA VAL A 172 5.70 3.21 -14.84
C VAL A 172 4.63 3.44 -13.78
N MET A 173 3.40 3.15 -14.12
CA MET A 173 2.26 3.20 -13.22
C MET A 173 1.60 1.83 -13.14
N ALA A 174 1.44 1.32 -11.92
CA ALA A 174 0.54 0.22 -11.63
C ALA A 174 -0.88 0.79 -11.50
N VAL A 175 -1.85 0.13 -12.11
CA VAL A 175 -3.26 0.52 -12.13
C VAL A 175 -4.10 -0.69 -11.72
N GLU A 176 -4.73 -0.60 -10.57
CA GLU A 176 -5.67 -1.62 -10.11
C GLU A 176 -6.96 -1.55 -10.91
N SER A 177 -7.43 -2.71 -11.37
CA SER A 177 -8.70 -2.80 -12.11
C SER A 177 -9.45 -4.08 -11.77
N ASN A 178 -10.77 -3.99 -11.79
CA ASN A 178 -11.66 -5.14 -11.69
C ASN A 178 -12.17 -5.61 -13.06
N HIS A 179 -11.37 -5.51 -14.10
CA HIS A 179 -11.76 -5.96 -15.44
C HIS A 179 -11.49 -7.46 -15.61
N PRO A 180 -12.41 -8.34 -15.23
CA PRO A 180 -12.16 -9.80 -15.07
C PRO A 180 -11.87 -10.51 -16.39
N LYS A 181 -12.25 -9.92 -17.52
CA LYS A 181 -12.04 -10.53 -18.84
C LYS A 181 -10.57 -10.76 -19.20
N HIS A 182 -9.67 -9.98 -18.61
CA HIS A 182 -8.25 -10.02 -18.96
C HIS A 182 -7.41 -10.81 -17.96
N ALA A 183 -7.82 -10.92 -16.71
CA ALA A 183 -7.00 -11.51 -15.67
C ALA A 183 -7.59 -12.77 -15.03
N GLY A 184 -8.88 -13.05 -15.23
CA GLY A 184 -9.55 -14.21 -14.62
C GLY A 184 -9.83 -14.05 -13.12
N VAL A 185 -9.48 -12.88 -12.54
CA VAL A 185 -9.76 -12.48 -11.14
C VAL A 185 -10.40 -11.10 -11.12
N PRO A 186 -11.22 -10.78 -10.08
CA PRO A 186 -11.95 -9.49 -10.04
C PRO A 186 -11.03 -8.28 -9.91
N PHE A 187 -9.89 -8.41 -9.26
CA PHE A 187 -8.93 -7.32 -9.06
C PHE A 187 -7.50 -7.79 -9.35
N THR A 188 -6.80 -7.02 -10.15
CA THR A 188 -5.39 -7.23 -10.52
C THR A 188 -4.76 -5.92 -10.97
N MET A 189 -3.43 -5.91 -11.13
CA MET A 189 -2.69 -4.76 -11.62
C MET A 189 -2.45 -4.86 -13.11
N PHE A 190 -2.77 -3.78 -13.81
CA PHE A 190 -2.28 -3.48 -15.16
C PHE A 190 -1.18 -2.43 -15.06
N PHE A 191 -0.33 -2.36 -16.06
CA PHE A 191 0.80 -1.44 -16.05
C PHE A 191 0.74 -0.51 -17.25
N ALA A 192 1.07 0.75 -17.03
CA ALA A 192 1.21 1.75 -18.09
C ALA A 192 2.57 2.42 -18.00
N THR A 193 3.10 2.88 -19.13
CA THR A 193 4.41 3.54 -19.24
C THR A 193 4.30 4.91 -19.87
N SER A 194 5.23 5.80 -19.50
CA SER A 194 5.40 7.12 -20.09
C SER A 194 6.86 7.53 -20.08
N LYS A 195 7.28 8.32 -21.06
CA LYS A 195 8.62 8.94 -21.09
C LYS A 195 8.64 10.34 -20.45
N ASP A 196 7.50 10.99 -20.37
CA ASP A 196 7.39 12.44 -20.13
C ASP A 196 6.28 12.84 -19.14
N LEU A 197 5.58 11.87 -18.53
CA LEU A 197 4.36 12.06 -17.73
C LEU A 197 3.17 12.63 -18.52
N GLN A 198 3.32 12.90 -19.82
CA GLN A 198 2.26 13.47 -20.65
C GLN A 198 1.54 12.39 -21.47
N THR A 199 2.33 11.54 -22.14
CA THR A 199 1.81 10.49 -23.01
C THR A 199 1.97 9.14 -22.33
N TRP A 200 0.86 8.45 -22.16
CA TRP A 200 0.83 7.13 -21.49
C TRP A 200 0.32 6.04 -22.41
N THR A 201 0.93 4.88 -22.29
CA THR A 201 0.53 3.67 -23.03
C THR A 201 0.46 2.49 -22.07
N PHE A 202 -0.67 1.75 -22.08
CA PHE A 202 -0.74 0.50 -21.36
C PHE A 202 0.22 -0.53 -21.96
N MET A 203 0.89 -1.27 -21.10
CA MET A 203 1.57 -2.49 -21.50
C MET A 203 0.53 -3.51 -22.00
N ASP A 204 0.99 -4.52 -22.74
CA ASP A 204 0.12 -5.62 -23.14
C ASP A 204 -0.57 -6.26 -21.92
N ASP A 205 -1.85 -6.58 -22.04
CA ASP A 205 -2.65 -7.12 -20.93
C ASP A 205 -2.13 -8.49 -20.42
N SER A 206 -1.30 -9.17 -21.19
CA SER A 206 -0.58 -10.37 -20.73
C SER A 206 0.43 -10.08 -19.62
N ARG A 207 0.78 -8.82 -19.40
CA ARG A 207 1.64 -8.36 -18.29
C ARG A 207 0.87 -8.14 -16.98
N ALA A 208 -0.47 -8.22 -16.99
CA ALA A 208 -1.26 -8.09 -15.77
C ALA A 208 -0.79 -9.08 -14.69
N PHE A 209 -0.71 -8.60 -13.45
CA PHE A 209 -0.22 -9.38 -12.32
C PHE A 209 -0.93 -9.00 -11.01
N PRO A 210 -1.30 -9.98 -10.17
CA PRO A 210 -1.34 -11.43 -10.41
C PRO A 210 -2.54 -11.84 -11.29
N LYS A 211 -2.50 -13.07 -11.85
CA LYS A 211 -3.57 -13.57 -12.74
C LYS A 211 -4.53 -14.56 -12.08
N ASN A 212 -4.15 -15.14 -10.95
CA ASN A 212 -4.84 -16.29 -10.37
C ASN A 212 -5.42 -16.06 -8.98
N TRP A 213 -5.22 -14.87 -8.41
CA TRP A 213 -5.76 -14.51 -7.09
C TRP A 213 -6.04 -13.01 -7.01
N TYR A 214 -6.89 -12.65 -6.05
CA TYR A 214 -7.21 -11.26 -5.76
C TYR A 214 -5.96 -10.50 -5.29
N ALA A 215 -5.76 -9.32 -5.84
CA ALA A 215 -4.77 -8.36 -5.35
C ALA A 215 -5.24 -6.92 -5.56
N GLY A 216 -4.91 -6.05 -4.62
CA GLY A 216 -5.24 -4.62 -4.67
C GLY A 216 -4.18 -3.78 -3.97
N GLY A 217 -4.43 -2.47 -3.85
CA GLY A 217 -3.59 -1.54 -3.11
C GLY A 217 -2.11 -1.59 -3.49
N PRO A 218 -1.74 -1.31 -4.76
CA PRO A 218 -0.36 -1.41 -5.20
C PRO A 218 0.51 -0.30 -4.61
N PHE A 219 1.70 -0.65 -4.13
CA PHE A 219 2.82 0.27 -3.98
C PHE A 219 3.96 -0.19 -4.87
N LEU A 220 4.26 0.57 -5.90
CA LEU A 220 5.30 0.28 -6.90
C LEU A 220 6.47 1.25 -6.75
N VAL A 221 7.68 0.72 -6.60
CA VAL A 221 8.89 1.56 -6.50
C VAL A 221 10.07 0.92 -7.24
N TRP A 222 10.83 1.75 -7.98
CA TRP A 222 12.10 1.33 -8.58
C TRP A 222 13.26 1.53 -7.61
N ARG A 223 13.97 0.45 -7.28
CA ARG A 223 15.16 0.47 -6.41
C ARG A 223 16.16 -0.59 -6.87
N LYS A 224 17.45 -0.27 -6.87
CA LYS A 224 18.55 -1.22 -7.09
C LYS A 224 18.40 -2.15 -8.30
N GLY A 225 17.84 -1.63 -9.40
CA GLY A 225 17.69 -2.41 -10.63
C GLY A 225 16.43 -3.31 -10.67
N TRP A 226 15.47 -3.11 -9.76
CA TRP A 226 14.22 -3.83 -9.69
C TRP A 226 13.03 -2.90 -9.49
N TYR A 227 11.90 -3.25 -10.06
CA TYR A 227 10.60 -2.77 -9.64
C TYR A 227 10.09 -3.66 -8.52
N TYR A 228 9.96 -3.10 -7.33
CA TYR A 228 9.32 -3.76 -6.19
C TYR A 228 7.85 -3.37 -6.17
N LEU A 229 6.99 -4.35 -5.92
CA LEU A 229 5.55 -4.18 -5.88
C LEU A 229 5.00 -4.84 -4.62
N SER A 230 4.43 -4.05 -3.72
CA SER A 230 3.61 -4.61 -2.64
C SER A 230 2.14 -4.61 -3.06
N LEU A 231 1.43 -5.68 -2.72
CA LEU A 231 0.02 -5.88 -3.02
C LEU A 231 -0.70 -6.47 -1.82
N VAL A 232 -1.89 -6.00 -1.57
CA VAL A 232 -2.81 -6.71 -0.69
C VAL A 232 -3.23 -8.02 -1.35
N THR A 233 -3.26 -9.08 -0.56
CA THR A 233 -3.62 -10.44 -1.01
C THR A 233 -4.70 -11.00 -0.12
N ALA A 234 -5.76 -11.54 -0.72
CA ALA A 234 -6.81 -12.22 0.02
C ALA A 234 -6.35 -13.62 0.46
N LEU A 235 -6.48 -13.87 1.75
CA LEU A 235 -6.26 -15.18 2.36
C LEU A 235 -7.61 -15.86 2.67
N PRO A 236 -7.64 -17.18 2.93
CA PRO A 236 -8.84 -17.86 3.40
C PRO A 236 -9.47 -17.15 4.61
N CYS A 237 -10.80 -17.30 4.76
CA CYS A 237 -11.58 -16.69 5.84
C CYS A 237 -11.64 -15.14 5.79
N GLN A 238 -11.63 -14.56 4.60
CA GLN A 238 -11.74 -13.11 4.39
C GLN A 238 -10.68 -12.30 5.17
N ARG A 239 -9.49 -12.83 5.28
CA ARG A 239 -8.33 -12.13 5.82
C ARG A 239 -7.50 -11.56 4.69
N TYR A 240 -6.86 -10.44 4.96
CA TYR A 240 -5.99 -9.78 3.99
C TYR A 240 -4.66 -9.45 4.64
N CYS A 241 -3.61 -9.59 3.85
CA CYS A 241 -2.26 -9.20 4.22
C CYS A 241 -1.54 -8.67 2.99
N THR A 242 -0.37 -8.09 3.18
CA THR A 242 0.42 -7.55 2.08
C THR A 242 1.55 -8.48 1.73
N TYR A 243 1.73 -8.74 0.45
CA TYR A 243 2.84 -9.50 -0.12
C TYR A 243 3.75 -8.59 -0.94
N LEU A 244 5.04 -8.89 -0.93
CA LEU A 244 6.06 -8.18 -1.69
C LEU A 244 6.57 -9.04 -2.85
N TYR A 245 6.59 -8.43 -4.02
CA TYR A 245 7.06 -9.00 -5.28
C TYR A 245 8.11 -8.08 -5.89
N ARG A 246 8.92 -8.60 -6.83
CA ARG A 246 9.77 -7.75 -7.67
C ARG A 246 9.88 -8.30 -9.09
N THR A 247 10.17 -7.39 -10.02
CA THR A 247 10.36 -7.72 -11.44
C THR A 247 11.35 -6.75 -12.08
N ARG A 248 11.92 -7.16 -13.24
CA ARG A 248 12.70 -6.26 -14.09
C ARG A 248 11.98 -5.93 -15.40
N ASP A 249 10.98 -6.72 -15.76
CA ASP A 249 10.39 -6.73 -17.10
C ASP A 249 8.85 -6.82 -17.12
N PHE A 250 8.21 -6.84 -15.96
CA PHE A 250 6.76 -7.02 -15.79
C PHE A 250 6.21 -8.33 -16.39
N ALA A 251 7.08 -9.25 -16.77
CA ALA A 251 6.73 -10.58 -17.29
C ALA A 251 7.05 -11.68 -16.29
N THR A 252 8.21 -11.56 -15.67
CA THR A 252 8.73 -12.52 -14.70
C THR A 252 8.73 -11.86 -13.32
N TRP A 253 8.08 -12.50 -12.37
CA TRP A 253 7.94 -12.00 -11.01
C TRP A 253 8.62 -12.91 -10.01
N GLU A 254 9.42 -12.32 -9.15
CA GLU A 254 9.96 -12.98 -7.97
C GLU A 254 9.09 -12.64 -6.76
N VAL A 255 8.84 -13.63 -5.93
CA VAL A 255 8.07 -13.49 -4.68
C VAL A 255 9.06 -13.34 -3.53
N GLY A 256 8.82 -12.39 -2.64
CA GLY A 256 9.65 -12.21 -1.45
C GLY A 256 9.70 -13.48 -0.61
N ARG A 257 10.89 -13.89 -0.21
CA ARG A 257 11.13 -15.14 0.56
C ARG A 257 10.40 -15.14 1.90
N TYR A 258 10.27 -13.99 2.52
CA TYR A 258 9.69 -13.82 3.86
C TYR A 258 8.26 -13.26 3.85
N ASN A 259 7.52 -13.44 2.75
CA ASN A 259 6.10 -13.08 2.73
C ASN A 259 5.27 -13.88 3.75
N PRO A 260 4.19 -13.28 4.31
CA PRO A 260 3.66 -11.95 3.99
C PRO A 260 4.58 -10.81 4.42
N PHE A 261 4.63 -9.73 3.63
CA PHE A 261 5.40 -8.52 3.94
C PHE A 261 4.90 -7.88 5.24
N MET A 262 3.59 -7.71 5.39
CA MET A 262 2.95 -7.24 6.61
C MET A 262 1.63 -7.95 6.87
N VAL A 263 1.32 -8.14 8.14
CA VAL A 263 0.04 -8.67 8.64
C VAL A 263 -0.45 -7.78 9.78
N CYS A 264 -1.77 -7.74 10.00
CA CYS A 264 -2.31 -7.06 11.18
C CYS A 264 -1.91 -7.78 12.48
N SER A 265 -1.77 -7.01 13.55
CA SER A 265 -1.36 -7.49 14.87
C SER A 265 -1.99 -6.66 16.00
N GLU A 266 -1.80 -7.06 17.25
CA GLU A 266 -2.33 -6.32 18.41
C GLU A 266 -1.73 -4.91 18.55
N GLU A 267 -0.54 -4.66 18.02
CA GLU A 267 0.05 -3.32 17.98
C GLU A 267 -0.80 -2.33 17.18
N ASP A 268 -1.55 -2.79 16.18
CA ASP A 268 -2.40 -1.94 15.33
C ASP A 268 -3.63 -1.40 16.09
N ARG A 269 -3.93 -1.92 17.29
CA ARG A 269 -4.94 -1.38 18.22
C ARG A 269 -4.43 -0.28 19.15
N ARG A 270 -3.16 0.08 19.05
CA ARG A 270 -2.59 1.22 19.77
C ARG A 270 -2.92 2.50 19.03
N ILE A 271 -2.79 3.62 19.73
CA ILE A 271 -2.86 4.95 19.15
C ILE A 271 -1.44 5.47 19.00
N SER A 272 -1.07 5.82 17.78
CA SER A 272 0.22 6.44 17.53
C SER A 272 0.36 7.78 18.24
N PRO A 273 1.57 8.16 18.69
CA PRO A 273 1.83 9.52 19.18
C PRO A 273 1.56 10.61 18.12
N HIS A 274 1.56 10.26 16.83
CA HIS A 274 1.27 11.16 15.70
C HIS A 274 -0.21 11.17 15.29
N ALA A 275 -1.11 10.64 16.13
CA ALA A 275 -2.54 10.57 15.86
C ALA A 275 -3.25 11.87 16.22
N HIS A 276 -3.19 12.86 15.36
CA HIS A 276 -3.81 14.17 15.58
C HIS A 276 -5.28 14.27 15.12
N SER A 277 -5.73 13.37 14.24
CA SER A 277 -7.07 13.40 13.62
C SER A 277 -8.08 12.42 14.24
N LEU A 278 -7.68 11.66 15.26
CA LEU A 278 -8.56 10.71 15.95
C LEU A 278 -9.26 11.38 17.15
N ASP A 279 -10.59 11.48 17.10
CA ASP A 279 -11.40 11.88 18.25
C ASP A 279 -11.49 10.79 19.32
N ALA A 280 -12.09 11.11 20.47
CA ALA A 280 -12.19 10.18 21.61
C ALA A 280 -12.98 8.90 21.27
N ALA A 281 -14.05 9.01 20.48
CA ALA A 281 -14.86 7.86 20.07
C ALA A 281 -14.08 6.92 19.14
N ARG A 282 -13.33 7.49 18.20
CA ARG A 282 -12.45 6.76 17.32
C ARG A 282 -11.30 6.06 18.06
N ARG A 283 -10.65 6.76 19.00
CA ARG A 283 -9.60 6.17 19.85
C ARG A 283 -10.12 4.97 20.63
N ALA A 284 -11.30 5.08 21.24
CA ALA A 284 -11.94 3.96 21.94
C ALA A 284 -12.25 2.79 20.98
N LYS A 285 -12.73 3.09 19.77
CA LYS A 285 -13.05 2.07 18.78
C LYS A 285 -11.80 1.33 18.28
N VAL A 286 -10.68 2.03 18.05
CA VAL A 286 -9.38 1.40 17.67
C VAL A 286 -8.99 0.32 18.68
N GLY A 287 -9.07 0.63 19.99
CA GLY A 287 -8.67 -0.32 21.04
C GLY A 287 -9.52 -1.57 21.14
N THR A 288 -10.77 -1.54 20.64
CA THR A 288 -11.74 -2.64 20.80
C THR A 288 -12.17 -3.28 19.47
N ALA A 289 -11.75 -2.72 18.33
CA ALA A 289 -12.16 -3.23 17.03
C ALA A 289 -11.62 -4.63 16.76
N PHE A 290 -12.44 -5.44 16.12
CA PHE A 290 -11.94 -6.64 15.45
C PHE A 290 -11.13 -6.20 14.23
N ILE A 291 -9.92 -6.70 14.12
CA ILE A 291 -9.04 -6.46 12.98
C ILE A 291 -8.59 -7.80 12.39
N CYS A 292 -8.76 -7.96 11.09
CA CYS A 292 -8.36 -9.18 10.37
C CYS A 292 -7.71 -8.89 9.01
N SER A 293 -7.56 -7.59 8.68
CA SER A 293 -7.10 -7.14 7.37
C SER A 293 -6.06 -6.06 7.52
N LEU A 294 -5.00 -6.17 6.73
CA LEU A 294 -4.00 -5.15 6.49
C LEU A 294 -3.86 -4.96 4.98
N ALA A 295 -3.97 -3.72 4.52
CA ALA A 295 -4.00 -3.37 3.10
C ALA A 295 -3.26 -2.05 2.83
N ASP A 296 -3.09 -1.74 1.55
CA ASP A 296 -2.65 -0.43 1.05
C ASP A 296 -1.36 0.07 1.73
N VAL A 297 -0.34 -0.81 1.76
CA VAL A 297 0.96 -0.44 2.33
C VAL A 297 1.66 0.54 1.40
N GLU A 298 1.96 1.71 1.92
CA GLU A 298 2.69 2.79 1.26
C GLU A 298 3.93 3.16 2.07
N MET A 299 5.02 3.51 1.39
CA MET A 299 6.31 3.74 2.03
C MET A 299 7.03 4.96 1.48
N CYS A 300 7.83 5.62 2.33
CA CYS A 300 8.81 6.59 1.90
C CYS A 300 10.05 6.58 2.82
N ASP A 301 11.20 6.98 2.27
CA ASP A 301 12.41 7.21 3.07
C ASP A 301 12.29 8.55 3.79
N TYR A 302 12.56 8.58 5.10
CA TYR A 302 12.59 9.79 5.92
C TYR A 302 13.60 9.65 7.05
N ASP A 303 14.50 10.59 7.18
CA ASP A 303 15.54 10.66 8.23
C ASP A 303 16.34 9.35 8.38
N GLY A 304 16.78 8.78 7.24
CA GLY A 304 17.57 7.55 7.20
C GLY A 304 16.81 6.27 7.53
N LYS A 305 15.49 6.37 7.70
CA LYS A 305 14.58 5.25 8.02
C LYS A 305 13.48 5.14 6.96
N THR A 306 12.77 4.02 6.97
CA THR A 306 11.59 3.84 6.15
C THR A 306 10.34 4.07 6.99
N TYR A 307 9.56 5.09 6.64
CA TYR A 307 8.19 5.25 7.12
C TYR A 307 7.27 4.33 6.32
N ILE A 308 6.38 3.64 7.02
CA ILE A 308 5.43 2.69 6.44
C ILE A 308 4.04 3.05 6.96
N GLY A 309 3.14 3.40 6.04
CA GLY A 309 1.73 3.60 6.34
C GLY A 309 0.89 2.47 5.75
N TYR A 310 -0.22 2.11 6.40
CA TYR A 310 -1.09 1.02 5.95
C TYR A 310 -2.49 1.10 6.53
N GLY A 311 -3.46 0.61 5.77
CA GLY A 311 -4.85 0.45 6.23
C GLY A 311 -5.03 -0.81 7.07
N VAL A 312 -5.78 -0.71 8.16
CA VAL A 312 -6.16 -1.84 9.03
C VAL A 312 -7.67 -1.84 9.21
N GLY A 313 -8.30 -3.01 9.13
CA GLY A 313 -9.75 -3.09 9.22
C GLY A 313 -10.32 -4.48 9.48
N ASP A 314 -11.67 -4.55 9.50
CA ASP A 314 -12.46 -5.77 9.70
C ASP A 314 -13.11 -6.31 8.41
N GLN A 315 -12.93 -5.60 7.28
CA GLN A 315 -13.62 -5.87 6.01
C GLN A 315 -15.16 -5.77 6.10
N GLN A 316 -15.68 -5.14 7.16
CA GLN A 316 -17.12 -4.99 7.41
C GLN A 316 -17.51 -3.51 7.66
N GLY A 317 -16.64 -2.59 7.25
CA GLY A 317 -16.87 -1.13 7.36
C GLY A 317 -16.09 -0.44 8.49
N TYR A 318 -15.33 -1.18 9.29
CA TYR A 318 -14.35 -0.57 10.18
C TYR A 318 -12.97 -0.58 9.57
N TYR A 319 -12.33 0.57 9.56
CA TYR A 319 -10.93 0.74 9.18
C TYR A 319 -10.31 1.96 9.86
N HIS A 320 -8.98 1.98 9.88
CA HIS A 320 -8.15 3.12 10.22
C HIS A 320 -6.80 3.02 9.51
N TRP A 321 -6.12 4.14 9.34
CA TRP A 321 -4.75 4.18 8.87
C TRP A 321 -3.79 4.07 10.04
N ALA A 322 -2.83 3.17 9.96
CA ALA A 322 -1.79 2.93 10.95
C ALA A 322 -0.40 3.22 10.37
N GLU A 323 0.58 3.34 11.24
CA GLU A 323 1.96 3.56 10.85
C GLU A 323 2.93 2.60 11.53
N ALA A 324 4.04 2.36 10.84
CA ALA A 324 5.19 1.65 11.34
C ALA A 324 6.49 2.27 10.82
N TRP A 325 7.59 1.89 11.43
CA TRP A 325 8.94 2.28 11.01
C TRP A 325 9.82 1.06 10.87
N TYR A 326 10.62 1.05 9.81
CA TYR A 326 11.81 0.23 9.68
C TYR A 326 13.04 1.09 9.98
N ASP A 327 13.95 0.56 10.81
CA ASP A 327 15.13 1.30 11.29
C ASP A 327 16.31 1.18 10.32
N GLY A 328 16.07 1.57 9.06
CA GLY A 328 16.98 1.54 7.95
C GLY A 328 16.31 2.08 6.67
N PRO A 329 17.08 2.28 5.59
CA PRO A 329 16.55 2.78 4.33
C PRO A 329 15.67 1.74 3.63
N MET A 330 14.74 2.20 2.79
CA MET A 330 13.83 1.35 2.03
C MET A 330 14.55 0.34 1.14
N ASP A 331 15.68 0.71 0.55
CA ASP A 331 16.50 -0.18 -0.27
C ASP A 331 16.89 -1.45 0.49
N GLU A 332 17.33 -1.29 1.75
CA GLU A 332 17.72 -2.40 2.62
C GLU A 332 16.50 -3.24 3.02
N LEU A 333 15.42 -2.57 3.41
CA LEU A 333 14.17 -3.22 3.76
C LEU A 333 13.69 -4.15 2.63
N LEU A 334 13.56 -3.59 1.42
CA LEU A 334 13.05 -4.32 0.26
C LEU A 334 13.95 -5.49 -0.12
N GLU A 335 15.28 -5.30 -0.17
CA GLU A 335 16.21 -6.36 -0.50
C GLU A 335 16.19 -7.51 0.52
N ASN A 336 16.03 -7.22 1.80
CA ASN A 336 16.02 -8.22 2.86
C ASN A 336 14.88 -9.24 2.72
N PHE A 337 13.80 -8.90 2.02
CA PHE A 337 12.72 -9.84 1.70
C PHE A 337 13.07 -10.87 0.61
N PHE A 338 14.16 -10.66 -0.12
CA PHE A 338 14.57 -11.53 -1.24
C PHE A 338 15.92 -12.26 -1.03
N ARG A 339 16.59 -12.00 0.09
CA ARG A 339 17.88 -12.63 0.45
C ARG A 339 17.74 -14.05 0.97
#